data_3df9a0d58c936434e13f96e8541adf87
#
_entry.id   3df9a0d58c936434e13f96e8541adf87
#
_cell.length_a   1.000
_cell.length_b   1.000
_cell.length_c   1.000
_cell.angle_alpha   90.00
_cell.angle_beta   90.00
_cell.angle_gamma   90.00
#
_symmetry.space_group_name_H-M   'P 1'
#
loop_
_entity.id
_entity.type
_entity.pdbx_description
1 polymer ?
#
loop_
_entity_poly.entity_id
_entity_poly.type
_entity_poly.pdbx_seq_one_letter_code
_entity_poly.pdbx_strand_id
1 'polypeptide(L)'
;MDEYSRFRYIAAFKEHSSHSSAQFLDQLIKAFKFPIQCIQTDNGMEFTKRLCVSGKRTETLFEARLKHYGIKHKLIRPYTPRHNGKVERSHRKVNEYFYATHKFYSFDDFKKQLSDRNREYNNFPMHPLNWKSPAHYIHAFLSYGQIF
;
A
#
# COMPACT_ATOMS: atom_id res chain seq x y z
N MET A 1 -1.73 -2.55 -0.81
CA MET A 1 -2.43 -3.45 -1.77
C MET A 1 -3.75 -3.86 -1.13
N ASP A 2 -4.85 -3.77 -1.87
CA ASP A 2 -6.15 -4.26 -1.44
C ASP A 2 -6.20 -5.81 -1.45
N GLU A 3 -6.74 -6.39 -0.40
CA GLU A 3 -6.78 -7.85 -0.20
C GLU A 3 -7.69 -8.56 -1.22
N TYR A 4 -8.79 -7.92 -1.59
CA TYR A 4 -9.80 -8.49 -2.46
C TYR A 4 -9.48 -8.28 -3.94
N SER A 5 -9.40 -7.03 -4.38
CA SER A 5 -9.19 -6.67 -5.79
C SER A 5 -7.73 -6.78 -6.24
N ARG A 6 -6.77 -6.94 -5.33
CA ARG A 6 -5.33 -6.84 -5.59
C ARG A 6 -4.89 -5.46 -6.09
N PHE A 7 -5.77 -4.46 -6.06
CA PHE A 7 -5.40 -3.11 -6.46
C PHE A 7 -4.24 -2.60 -5.61
N ARG A 8 -3.23 -2.07 -6.27
CA ARG A 8 -1.97 -1.69 -5.64
C ARG A 8 -1.67 -0.22 -5.86
N TYR A 9 -1.09 0.41 -4.85
CA TYR A 9 -0.47 1.71 -4.93
C TYR A 9 0.92 1.65 -4.31
N ILE A 10 1.94 2.15 -5.03
CA ILE A 10 3.31 2.30 -4.55
C ILE A 10 3.71 3.75 -4.82
N ALA A 11 4.38 4.38 -3.87
CA ALA A 11 4.95 5.70 -4.00
C ALA A 11 6.40 5.71 -3.51
N ALA A 12 7.16 6.69 -3.97
CA ALA A 12 8.55 6.88 -3.57
C ALA A 12 8.71 8.14 -2.71
N PHE A 13 9.51 8.03 -1.68
CA PHE A 13 9.88 9.12 -0.78
C PHE A 13 11.41 9.15 -0.65
N LYS A 14 11.96 10.35 -0.41
CA LYS A 14 13.41 10.52 -0.26
C LYS A 14 13.93 10.00 1.08
N GLU A 15 13.05 9.89 2.07
CA GLU A 15 13.38 9.43 3.42
C GLU A 15 12.33 8.45 3.95
N HIS A 16 12.75 7.60 4.86
CA HIS A 16 11.90 6.67 5.59
C HIS A 16 11.57 7.26 6.96
N SER A 17 10.42 7.94 7.05
CA SER A 17 10.01 8.66 8.27
C SER A 17 8.51 8.49 8.52
N SER A 18 8.07 8.80 9.75
CA SER A 18 6.65 8.84 10.10
C SER A 18 5.87 9.89 9.30
N HIS A 19 6.56 10.98 8.89
CA HIS A 19 6.01 12.00 8.01
C HIS A 19 5.75 11.44 6.60
N SER A 20 6.72 10.74 6.00
CA SER A 20 6.58 10.10 4.70
C SER A 20 5.47 9.05 4.71
N SER A 21 5.32 8.29 5.80
CA SER A 21 4.25 7.31 5.96
C SER A 21 2.86 7.96 6.02
N ALA A 22 2.75 9.11 6.69
CA ALA A 22 1.50 9.89 6.73
C ALA A 22 1.18 10.50 5.34
N GLN A 23 2.16 11.04 4.63
CA GLN A 23 1.99 11.50 3.25
C GLN A 23 1.59 10.38 2.30
N PHE A 24 2.19 9.19 2.47
CA PHE A 24 1.80 8.00 1.70
C PHE A 24 0.33 7.66 1.90
N LEU A 25 -0.17 7.73 3.15
CA LEU A 25 -1.57 7.48 3.44
C LEU A 25 -2.50 8.47 2.73
N ASP A 26 -2.16 9.76 2.73
CA ASP A 26 -2.94 10.78 2.02
C ASP A 26 -3.00 10.52 0.50
N GLN A 27 -1.87 10.11 -0.09
CA GLN A 27 -1.79 9.74 -1.50
C GLN A 27 -2.56 8.44 -1.79
N LEU A 28 -2.47 7.46 -0.90
CA LEU A 28 -3.17 6.19 -1.00
C LEU A 28 -4.68 6.39 -1.06
N ILE A 29 -5.23 7.22 -0.16
CA ILE A 29 -6.67 7.52 -0.11
C ILE A 29 -7.14 8.18 -1.41
N LYS A 30 -6.33 9.08 -1.99
CA LYS A 30 -6.64 9.70 -3.29
C LYS A 30 -6.58 8.70 -4.45
N ALA A 31 -5.65 7.73 -4.38
CA ALA A 31 -5.49 6.71 -5.41
C ALA A 31 -6.59 5.63 -5.36
N PHE A 32 -7.03 5.28 -4.16
CA PHE A 32 -8.11 4.33 -3.90
C PHE A 32 -9.44 5.09 -3.91
N LYS A 33 -10.12 5.11 -5.03
CA LYS A 33 -11.41 5.80 -5.22
C LYS A 33 -12.59 5.10 -4.51
N PHE A 34 -12.31 4.29 -3.49
CA PHE A 34 -13.29 3.57 -2.69
C PHE A 34 -12.93 3.66 -1.20
N PRO A 35 -13.92 3.49 -0.28
CA PRO A 35 -13.69 3.62 1.15
C PRO A 35 -12.71 2.57 1.68
N ILE A 36 -11.66 3.02 2.36
CA ILE A 36 -10.70 2.15 3.04
C ILE A 36 -11.17 2.00 4.49
N GLN A 37 -11.62 0.82 4.88
CA GLN A 37 -12.09 0.56 6.24
C GLN A 37 -10.97 0.20 7.22
N CYS A 38 -9.94 -0.48 6.72
CA CYS A 38 -8.86 -0.99 7.56
C CYS A 38 -7.53 -1.00 6.79
N ILE A 39 -6.48 -0.57 7.46
CA ILE A 39 -5.11 -0.71 6.95
C ILE A 39 -4.33 -1.60 7.90
N GLN A 40 -3.66 -2.61 7.33
CA GLN A 40 -2.77 -3.49 8.06
C GLN A 40 -1.32 -3.12 7.76
N THR A 41 -0.52 -2.95 8.81
CA THR A 41 0.94 -2.72 8.72
C THR A 41 1.69 -3.73 9.57
N ASP A 42 2.99 -3.82 9.35
CA ASP A 42 3.90 -4.40 10.34
C ASP A 42 4.06 -3.45 11.55
N ASN A 43 4.99 -3.81 12.46
CA ASN A 43 5.25 -3.06 13.67
C ASN A 43 6.40 -2.04 13.48
N GLY A 44 6.64 -1.56 12.26
CA GLY A 44 7.64 -0.52 11.97
C GLY A 44 7.39 0.74 12.81
N MET A 45 8.46 1.38 13.25
CA MET A 45 8.38 2.58 14.12
C MET A 45 7.74 3.78 13.43
N GLU A 46 7.73 3.81 12.11
CA GLU A 46 7.04 4.80 11.28
C GLU A 46 5.51 4.66 11.36
N PHE A 47 5.01 3.44 11.61
CA PHE A 47 3.58 3.14 11.71
C PHE A 47 3.08 3.12 13.14
N THR A 48 3.89 2.65 14.09
CA THR A 48 3.47 2.51 15.50
C THR A 48 4.67 2.51 16.45
N LYS A 49 4.49 3.07 17.63
CA LYS A 49 5.47 3.02 18.71
C LYS A 49 5.12 1.99 19.80
N ARG A 50 4.27 1.02 19.51
CA ARG A 50 3.82 0.01 20.47
C ARG A 50 4.96 -0.82 21.08
N LEU A 51 6.03 -1.06 20.34
CA LEU A 51 7.18 -1.86 20.77
C LEU A 51 8.35 -1.02 21.28
N CYS A 52 8.19 0.31 21.43
CA CYS A 52 9.25 1.14 22.00
C CYS A 52 9.45 0.85 23.48
N VAL A 53 10.70 0.57 23.85
CA VAL A 53 11.14 0.22 25.21
C VAL A 53 10.97 1.38 26.23
N SER A 54 10.81 2.61 25.76
CA SER A 54 10.74 3.82 26.59
C SER A 54 9.44 4.03 27.39
N GLY A 55 8.51 3.07 27.36
CA GLY A 55 7.29 3.05 28.19
C GLY A 55 6.24 4.14 27.89
N LYS A 56 6.58 5.21 27.18
CA LYS A 56 5.64 6.24 26.77
C LYS A 56 5.12 5.94 25.37
N ARG A 57 3.90 5.45 25.29
CA ARG A 57 3.18 5.26 24.03
C ARG A 57 2.80 6.61 23.45
N THR A 58 3.65 7.17 22.60
CA THR A 58 3.31 8.34 21.79
C THR A 58 2.70 7.90 20.47
N GLU A 59 1.61 8.53 20.10
CA GLU A 59 0.96 8.32 18.81
C GLU A 59 1.88 8.78 17.67
N THR A 60 1.96 8.00 16.60
CA THR A 60 2.69 8.40 15.39
C THR A 60 1.83 9.31 14.52
N LEU A 61 2.46 10.07 13.61
CA LEU A 61 1.73 10.87 12.62
C LEU A 61 0.84 9.99 11.73
N PHE A 62 1.28 8.78 11.45
CA PHE A 62 0.51 7.79 10.69
C PHE A 62 -0.76 7.37 11.44
N GLU A 63 -0.66 7.03 12.74
CA GLU A 63 -1.81 6.68 13.57
C GLU A 63 -2.80 7.84 13.71
N ALA A 64 -2.30 9.07 13.93
CA ALA A 64 -3.13 10.27 13.99
C ALA A 64 -3.89 10.51 12.67
N ARG A 65 -3.23 10.29 11.52
CA ARG A 65 -3.84 10.43 10.21
C ARG A 65 -4.90 9.36 9.94
N LEU A 66 -4.67 8.11 10.35
CA LEU A 66 -5.67 7.03 10.28
C LEU A 66 -6.93 7.37 11.08
N LYS A 67 -6.77 7.91 12.29
CA LYS A 67 -7.91 8.39 13.11
C LYS A 67 -8.67 9.51 12.42
N HIS A 68 -7.97 10.48 11.84
CA HIS A 68 -8.59 11.58 11.09
C HIS A 68 -9.49 11.06 9.97
N TYR A 69 -9.07 10.00 9.26
CA TYR A 69 -9.85 9.39 8.18
C TYR A 69 -10.85 8.31 8.67
N GLY A 70 -10.93 8.03 9.96
CA GLY A 70 -11.78 6.97 10.50
C GLY A 70 -11.38 5.56 10.08
N ILE A 71 -10.10 5.35 9.71
CA ILE A 71 -9.59 4.08 9.21
C ILE A 71 -9.04 3.25 10.38
N LYS A 72 -9.48 2.00 10.48
CA LYS A 72 -8.99 1.06 11.48
C LYS A 72 -7.54 0.65 11.20
N HIS A 73 -6.67 0.73 12.20
CA HIS A 73 -5.31 0.24 12.12
C HIS A 73 -5.20 -1.18 12.68
N LYS A 74 -4.69 -2.11 11.88
CA LYS A 74 -4.42 -3.48 12.27
C LYS A 74 -2.92 -3.75 12.18
N LEU A 75 -2.32 -4.18 13.28
CA LEU A 75 -0.92 -4.58 13.30
C LEU A 75 -0.78 -6.09 13.07
N ILE A 76 0.20 -6.47 12.28
CA ILE A 76 0.57 -7.87 12.10
C ILE A 76 1.16 -8.39 13.41
N ARG A 77 0.76 -9.59 13.82
CA ARG A 77 1.37 -10.25 14.98
C ARG A 77 2.84 -10.54 14.67
N PRO A 78 3.76 -10.26 15.61
CA PRO A 78 5.14 -10.65 15.46
C PRO A 78 5.27 -12.14 15.08
N TYR A 79 6.26 -12.47 14.31
CA TYR A 79 6.56 -13.86 13.87
C TYR A 79 5.43 -14.57 13.08
N THR A 80 4.53 -13.80 12.42
CA THR A 80 3.46 -14.39 11.60
C THR A 80 3.61 -14.00 10.13
N PRO A 81 4.55 -14.61 9.37
CA PRO A 81 4.87 -14.22 7.98
C PRO A 81 3.67 -14.39 7.02
N ARG A 82 2.75 -15.29 7.30
CA ARG A 82 1.58 -15.57 6.45
C ARG A 82 0.69 -14.34 6.21
N HIS A 83 0.66 -13.39 7.15
CA HIS A 83 -0.19 -12.20 7.06
C HIS A 83 0.33 -11.16 6.05
N ASN A 84 1.60 -11.26 5.65
CA ASN A 84 2.23 -10.31 4.72
C ASN A 84 2.64 -10.92 3.37
N GLY A 85 2.45 -12.22 3.18
CA GLY A 85 2.97 -12.96 2.02
C GLY A 85 2.52 -12.42 0.66
N LYS A 86 1.32 -11.80 0.55
CA LYS A 86 0.86 -11.17 -0.68
C LYS A 86 1.64 -9.89 -0.98
N VAL A 87 1.85 -9.07 0.04
CA VAL A 87 2.60 -7.81 -0.06
C VAL A 87 4.08 -8.10 -0.35
N GLU A 88 4.68 -9.03 0.39
CA GLU A 88 6.08 -9.47 0.17
C GLU A 88 6.31 -10.01 -1.24
N ARG A 89 5.40 -10.85 -1.74
CA ARG A 89 5.47 -11.33 -3.14
C ARG A 89 5.34 -10.19 -4.14
N SER A 90 4.49 -9.20 -3.87
CA SER A 90 4.36 -8.01 -4.70
C SER A 90 5.65 -7.19 -4.71
N HIS A 91 6.27 -6.97 -3.53
CA HIS A 91 7.55 -6.27 -3.41
C HIS A 91 8.67 -7.00 -4.14
N ARG A 92 8.77 -8.33 -3.98
CA ARG A 92 9.78 -9.13 -4.70
C ARG A 92 9.63 -8.97 -6.21
N LYS A 93 8.42 -9.04 -6.75
CA LYS A 93 8.19 -8.80 -8.19
C LYS A 93 8.54 -7.39 -8.64
N VAL A 94 8.32 -6.37 -7.81
CA VAL A 94 8.75 -5.01 -8.12
C VAL A 94 10.27 -4.93 -8.15
N ASN A 95 10.96 -5.55 -7.18
CA ASN A 95 12.42 -5.58 -7.16
C ASN A 95 12.98 -6.28 -8.41
N GLU A 96 12.49 -7.46 -8.75
CA GLU A 96 12.99 -8.28 -9.86
C GLU A 96 12.68 -7.65 -11.24
N TYR A 97 11.48 -7.13 -11.45
CA TYR A 97 11.01 -6.71 -12.77
C TYR A 97 10.94 -5.20 -12.99
N PHE A 98 11.25 -4.42 -11.99
CA PHE A 98 11.27 -2.96 -12.10
C PHE A 98 12.61 -2.39 -11.63
N TYR A 99 12.98 -2.53 -10.37
CA TYR A 99 14.22 -1.93 -9.88
C TYR A 99 15.48 -2.53 -10.51
N ALA A 100 15.51 -3.83 -10.76
CA ALA A 100 16.66 -4.50 -11.35
C ALA A 100 16.80 -4.26 -12.87
N THR A 101 15.74 -3.87 -13.56
CA THR A 101 15.71 -3.78 -15.03
C THR A 101 15.63 -2.36 -15.58
N HIS A 102 15.26 -1.38 -14.74
CA HIS A 102 15.08 0.00 -15.18
C HIS A 102 16.26 0.88 -14.70
N LYS A 103 16.58 1.90 -15.51
CA LYS A 103 17.51 2.97 -15.15
C LYS A 103 16.72 4.21 -14.78
N PHE A 104 17.15 4.87 -13.70
CA PHE A 104 16.51 6.08 -13.20
C PHE A 104 17.53 7.22 -13.27
N TYR A 105 17.18 8.28 -13.97
CA TYR A 105 18.08 9.42 -14.19
C TYR A 105 17.89 10.54 -13.17
N SER A 106 16.72 10.56 -12.52
CA SER A 106 16.40 11.49 -11.42
C SER A 106 15.33 10.90 -10.52
N PHE A 107 15.11 11.53 -9.35
CA PHE A 107 14.03 11.13 -8.46
C PHE A 107 12.64 11.37 -9.08
N ASP A 108 12.47 12.38 -9.90
CA ASP A 108 11.20 12.64 -10.58
C ASP A 108 10.97 11.67 -11.73
N ASP A 109 12.01 11.29 -12.48
CA ASP A 109 11.95 10.20 -13.45
C ASP A 109 11.57 8.88 -12.78
N PHE A 110 12.20 8.56 -11.65
CA PHE A 110 11.84 7.39 -10.85
C PHE A 110 10.37 7.39 -10.43
N LYS A 111 9.84 8.51 -9.91
CA LYS A 111 8.43 8.63 -9.55
C LYS A 111 7.50 8.43 -10.73
N LYS A 112 7.85 8.98 -11.89
CA LYS A 112 7.08 8.81 -13.13
C LYS A 112 7.03 7.35 -13.56
N GLN A 113 8.18 6.70 -13.68
CA GLN A 113 8.27 5.28 -14.04
C GLN A 113 7.51 4.39 -13.04
N LEU A 114 7.59 4.69 -11.73
CA LEU A 114 6.86 3.97 -10.70
C LEU A 114 5.33 4.15 -10.81
N SER A 115 4.87 5.34 -11.18
CA SER A 115 3.46 5.62 -11.46
C SER A 115 2.96 4.83 -12.67
N ASP A 116 3.73 4.80 -13.76
CA ASP A 116 3.42 4.00 -14.95
C ASP A 116 3.35 2.50 -14.60
N ARG A 117 4.30 2.01 -13.80
CA ARG A 117 4.28 0.63 -13.32
C ARG A 117 3.08 0.30 -12.44
N ASN A 118 2.62 1.23 -11.61
CA ASN A 118 1.36 1.07 -10.86
C ASN A 118 0.17 0.91 -11.80
N ARG A 119 0.09 1.76 -12.84
CA ARG A 119 -0.98 1.72 -13.84
C ARG A 119 -0.98 0.41 -14.61
N GLU A 120 0.18 -0.03 -15.11
CA GLU A 120 0.33 -1.32 -15.79
C GLU A 120 -0.14 -2.47 -14.92
N TYR A 121 0.37 -2.57 -13.69
CA TYR A 121 -0.01 -3.63 -12.75
C TYR A 121 -1.52 -3.68 -12.51
N ASN A 122 -2.14 -2.52 -12.28
CA ASN A 122 -3.57 -2.45 -11.96
C ASN A 122 -4.47 -2.74 -13.17
N ASN A 123 -3.96 -2.63 -14.38
CA ASN A 123 -4.67 -2.97 -15.63
C ASN A 123 -4.31 -4.37 -16.16
N PHE A 124 -3.35 -5.06 -15.56
CA PHE A 124 -2.93 -6.37 -16.02
C PHE A 124 -3.91 -7.46 -15.55
N PRO A 125 -4.43 -8.32 -16.47
CA PRO A 125 -5.29 -9.45 -16.10
C PRO A 125 -4.54 -10.48 -15.25
N MET A 126 -5.19 -10.99 -14.21
CA MET A 126 -4.58 -11.91 -13.26
C MET A 126 -5.39 -13.18 -13.09
N HIS A 127 -4.74 -14.35 -13.15
CA HIS A 127 -5.38 -15.63 -12.90
C HIS A 127 -6.20 -15.68 -11.59
N PRO A 128 -5.70 -15.20 -10.41
CA PRO A 128 -6.47 -15.19 -9.17
C PRO A 128 -7.71 -14.28 -9.19
N LEU A 129 -7.86 -13.45 -10.20
CA LEU A 129 -9.00 -12.57 -10.44
C LEU A 129 -9.85 -13.02 -11.63
N ASN A 130 -9.85 -14.31 -11.94
CA ASN A 130 -10.54 -14.87 -13.11
C ASN A 130 -10.17 -14.14 -14.41
N TRP A 131 -8.88 -13.87 -14.60
CA TRP A 131 -8.33 -13.14 -15.75
C TRP A 131 -8.87 -11.71 -15.91
N LYS A 132 -9.43 -11.13 -14.87
CA LYS A 132 -9.76 -9.70 -14.78
C LYS A 132 -8.61 -8.93 -14.14
N SER A 133 -8.55 -7.62 -14.41
CA SER A 133 -7.55 -6.75 -13.79
C SER A 133 -8.02 -6.21 -12.43
N PRO A 134 -7.11 -5.81 -11.53
CA PRO A 134 -7.46 -5.09 -10.30
C PRO A 134 -8.35 -3.87 -10.55
N ALA A 135 -8.06 -3.07 -11.57
CA ALA A 135 -8.85 -1.89 -11.93
C ALA A 135 -10.28 -2.26 -12.35
N HIS A 136 -10.47 -3.41 -13.02
CA HIS A 136 -11.80 -3.90 -13.38
C HIS A 136 -12.66 -4.16 -12.13
N TYR A 137 -12.09 -4.80 -11.10
CA TYR A 137 -12.80 -5.04 -9.83
C TYR A 137 -13.21 -3.76 -9.13
N ILE A 138 -12.31 -2.77 -9.09
CA ILE A 138 -12.64 -1.47 -8.51
C ILE A 138 -13.75 -0.76 -9.30
N HIS A 139 -13.66 -0.78 -10.64
CA HIS A 139 -14.69 -0.18 -11.48
C HIS A 139 -16.05 -0.86 -11.30
N ALA A 140 -16.08 -2.20 -11.27
CA ALA A 140 -17.31 -2.95 -11.03
C ALA A 140 -17.93 -2.62 -9.66
N PHE A 141 -17.11 -2.54 -8.60
CA PHE A 141 -17.58 -2.14 -7.28
C PHE A 141 -18.21 -0.74 -7.27
N LEU A 142 -17.55 0.24 -7.90
CA LEU A 142 -18.04 1.62 -7.97
C LEU A 142 -19.31 1.76 -8.81
N SER A 143 -19.47 0.92 -9.85
CA SER A 143 -20.62 0.98 -10.76
C SER A 143 -21.84 0.25 -10.24
N TYR A 144 -21.67 -0.86 -9.55
CA TYR A 144 -22.76 -1.76 -9.16
C TYR A 144 -22.99 -1.88 -7.65
N GLY A 145 -22.15 -1.24 -6.83
CA GLY A 145 -22.30 -1.23 -5.37
C GLY A 145 -22.14 -2.59 -4.69
N GLN A 146 -21.93 -3.66 -5.44
CA GLN A 146 -21.69 -5.02 -4.95
C GLN A 146 -20.63 -5.70 -5.80
N ILE A 147 -19.73 -6.39 -5.12
CA ILE A 147 -18.81 -7.33 -5.75
C ILE A 147 -19.26 -8.72 -5.29
N PHE A 148 -19.53 -9.56 -6.25
CA PHE A 148 -19.85 -10.97 -6.04
C PHE A 148 -18.66 -11.73 -5.48
#